data_b454a051dcc56b5affb9c6499d52f0ca
#
_entry.id   b454a051dcc56b5affb9c6499d52f0ca
#
_cell.length_a   1.000
_cell.length_b   1.000
_cell.length_c   1.000
_cell.angle_alpha   90.00
_cell.angle_beta   90.00
_cell.angle_gamma   90.00
#
_symmetry.space_group_name_H-M   'P 1'
#
loop_
_entity.id
_entity.type
_entity.pdbx_description
1 polymer ?
#
loop_
_entity_poly.entity_id
_entity_poly.type
_entity_poly.pdbx_seq_one_letter_code
_entity_poly.pdbx_strand_id
1 'polypeptide(L)'
;MVAMPRFCSSLAVLALSVLCVPSPADVTLPAVLSSHMVLQRDMPVPIWGKAAPGERVTVEFRGQTHSTQADAQGQWLVKLAPLAAGGPEQLVVKAANTSILEDVLVGEVWLGSGQSNMAGLVGSYQKNDPLLAKAAALSYPKIRLLKSGANGWEQATPENNARFSALLFAFGVVLHKEVDVPVGLMVGAVGGTPSGNWISPVAYQADKACQQVAAEFAKTYSLQQARQQYVKDLAAWEKAVAKAKQAGAREPRKPPEPRNPGECLRGEIGSLYQRHIRPFIPHAIRGVLWDQGESGTAIVGVDQFTLMGALIRGWRQDWGQGDFPFLYVQKPSGGGCAWDYRDAVTSQANKFEPLPATVPATPSGLFRELHIRIMQHPHTAMVSCSDLGPDTHPVNKSGYGTRAARVALGAAYGWKIAIYGPTYRSHQVIGNTVRVQFSHVSQGLAYRHAEQLHGFALAGEDQVFHWADAQIEGDSVLVSCPKVPQPVAVRYAWGATHPWANLFNQDGLPALAFRTDTW
;
A
#
# COMPACT_ATOMS: atom_id res chain seq x y z
N MET A 1 21.75 91.42 -40.67
CA MET A 1 21.30 90.36 -39.71
C MET A 1 20.79 89.23 -40.55
N VAL A 2 21.60 88.16 -40.72
CA VAL A 2 21.28 87.01 -41.57
C VAL A 2 20.97 85.87 -40.67
N ALA A 3 19.75 85.28 -40.78
CA ALA A 3 19.31 84.14 -40.00
C ALA A 3 19.80 82.83 -40.65
N MET A 4 20.52 82.01 -39.88
CA MET A 4 20.90 80.63 -40.28
C MET A 4 19.78 79.62 -39.99
N PRO A 5 19.49 78.67 -40.86
CA PRO A 5 18.56 77.62 -40.62
C PRO A 5 19.23 76.48 -39.80
N ARG A 6 18.52 75.99 -38.80
CA ARG A 6 18.90 74.79 -38.01
C ARG A 6 18.50 73.50 -38.77
N PHE A 7 19.48 72.65 -39.13
CA PHE A 7 19.28 71.33 -39.61
C PHE A 7 19.00 70.39 -38.40
N CYS A 8 17.82 69.80 -38.34
CA CYS A 8 17.49 68.66 -37.43
C CYS A 8 17.90 67.37 -38.13
N SER A 9 18.95 66.71 -37.65
CA SER A 9 19.32 65.34 -38.06
C SER A 9 18.57 64.35 -37.23
N SER A 10 17.60 63.66 -37.83
CA SER A 10 16.90 62.48 -37.18
C SER A 10 17.78 61.26 -37.29
N LEU A 11 18.34 60.82 -36.17
CA LEU A 11 19.00 59.50 -36.05
C LEU A 11 17.93 58.44 -35.96
N ALA A 12 17.76 57.60 -36.97
CA ALA A 12 16.96 56.40 -36.94
C ALA A 12 17.78 55.29 -36.23
N VAL A 13 17.38 54.93 -35.00
CA VAL A 13 17.93 53.78 -34.28
C VAL A 13 17.27 52.51 -34.83
N LEU A 14 18.02 51.73 -35.59
CA LEU A 14 17.60 50.41 -36.06
C LEU A 14 17.73 49.43 -34.87
N ALA A 15 16.61 49.08 -34.24
CA ALA A 15 16.58 48.07 -33.21
C ALA A 15 16.79 46.69 -33.86
N LEU A 16 18.00 46.16 -33.77
CA LEU A 16 18.33 44.78 -34.16
C LEU A 16 17.72 43.83 -33.10
N SER A 17 16.55 43.26 -33.38
CA SER A 17 15.98 42.18 -32.56
C SER A 17 16.87 40.94 -32.73
N VAL A 18 17.76 40.72 -31.78
CA VAL A 18 18.48 39.45 -31.66
C VAL A 18 17.43 38.40 -31.29
N LEU A 19 17.01 37.64 -32.29
CA LEU A 19 16.29 36.38 -32.06
C LEU A 19 17.25 35.45 -31.29
N CYS A 20 17.09 35.40 -29.97
CA CYS A 20 17.75 34.42 -29.12
C CYS A 20 17.19 33.06 -29.52
N VAL A 21 17.86 32.37 -30.44
CA VAL A 21 17.57 30.96 -30.75
C VAL A 21 17.98 30.20 -29.48
N PRO A 22 17.05 29.59 -28.76
CA PRO A 22 17.43 28.79 -27.61
C PRO A 22 18.40 27.69 -28.08
N SER A 23 19.56 27.61 -27.41
CA SER A 23 20.49 26.50 -27.62
C SER A 23 19.72 25.20 -27.39
N PRO A 24 19.83 24.20 -28.27
CA PRO A 24 19.17 22.91 -28.04
C PRO A 24 19.58 22.39 -26.67
N ALA A 25 18.59 22.20 -25.79
CA ALA A 25 18.84 21.57 -24.51
C ALA A 25 18.80 20.05 -24.72
N ASP A 26 19.81 19.34 -24.24
CA ASP A 26 19.86 17.88 -24.33
C ASP A 26 18.57 17.25 -23.82
N VAL A 27 18.10 16.20 -24.51
CA VAL A 27 16.96 15.42 -24.02
C VAL A 27 17.33 14.79 -22.67
N THR A 28 16.45 14.96 -21.68
CA THR A 28 16.64 14.41 -20.34
C THR A 28 15.48 13.49 -19.96
N LEU A 29 15.80 12.37 -19.30
CA LEU A 29 14.86 11.37 -18.86
C LEU A 29 14.77 11.35 -17.33
N PRO A 30 13.60 11.07 -16.73
CA PRO A 30 13.50 10.85 -15.29
C PRO A 30 14.20 9.54 -14.91
N ALA A 31 14.65 9.41 -13.65
CA ALA A 31 15.38 8.26 -13.16
C ALA A 31 14.67 6.91 -13.33
N VAL A 32 13.33 6.91 -13.40
CA VAL A 32 12.54 5.71 -13.67
C VAL A 32 12.70 5.20 -15.11
N LEU A 33 13.10 6.05 -16.03
CA LEU A 33 13.48 5.71 -17.41
C LEU A 33 15.00 5.71 -17.52
N SER A 34 15.62 4.62 -17.11
CA SER A 34 17.08 4.44 -17.13
C SER A 34 17.45 3.03 -17.58
N SER A 35 18.72 2.79 -17.85
CA SER A 35 19.23 1.44 -18.08
C SER A 35 18.82 0.48 -16.96
N HIS A 36 18.69 -0.79 -17.28
CA HIS A 36 18.21 -1.87 -16.40
C HIS A 36 16.72 -1.80 -16.01
N MET A 37 15.91 -0.86 -16.55
CA MET A 37 14.49 -0.75 -16.24
C MET A 37 13.69 -1.96 -16.74
N VAL A 38 12.50 -2.15 -16.11
CA VAL A 38 11.46 -3.02 -16.64
C VAL A 38 10.30 -2.17 -17.11
N LEU A 39 9.87 -2.36 -18.36
CA LEU A 39 8.65 -1.78 -18.92
C LEU A 39 7.48 -2.75 -18.73
N GLN A 40 6.30 -2.20 -18.40
CA GLN A 40 5.11 -3.03 -18.19
C GLN A 40 4.64 -3.64 -19.50
N ARG A 41 4.43 -4.99 -19.52
CA ARG A 41 3.90 -5.72 -20.68
C ARG A 41 2.38 -5.56 -20.87
N ASP A 42 1.91 -5.90 -22.05
CA ASP A 42 0.50 -6.09 -22.41
C ASP A 42 -0.37 -4.82 -22.27
N MET A 43 0.23 -3.64 -22.27
CA MET A 43 -0.46 -2.36 -22.28
C MET A 43 0.40 -1.26 -22.91
N PRO A 44 -0.18 -0.08 -23.29
CA PRO A 44 0.60 1.05 -23.79
C PRO A 44 1.67 1.49 -22.81
N VAL A 45 2.90 1.71 -23.28
CA VAL A 45 4.05 2.04 -22.44
C VAL A 45 4.44 3.51 -22.65
N PRO A 46 4.23 4.38 -21.65
CA PRO A 46 4.66 5.77 -21.70
C PRO A 46 6.18 5.88 -21.59
N ILE A 47 6.79 6.66 -22.49
CA ILE A 47 8.18 7.12 -22.42
C ILE A 47 8.13 8.64 -22.51
N TRP A 48 8.76 9.33 -21.57
CA TRP A 48 8.63 10.79 -21.42
C TRP A 48 9.90 11.44 -20.87
N GLY A 49 9.97 12.75 -21.00
CA GLY A 49 11.10 13.51 -20.49
C GLY A 49 10.99 14.98 -20.81
N LYS A 50 12.15 15.65 -20.87
CA LYS A 50 12.27 17.03 -21.25
C LYS A 50 13.25 17.19 -22.41
N ALA A 51 12.98 18.20 -23.25
CA ALA A 51 13.82 18.64 -24.36
C ALA A 51 13.63 20.15 -24.57
N ALA A 52 14.27 20.77 -25.56
CA ALA A 52 13.98 22.15 -25.88
C ALA A 52 12.52 22.30 -26.36
N PRO A 53 11.82 23.43 -26.04
CA PRO A 53 10.47 23.68 -26.54
C PRO A 53 10.39 23.56 -28.07
N GLY A 54 9.42 22.81 -28.57
CA GLY A 54 9.24 22.55 -30.01
C GLY A 54 10.20 21.51 -30.60
N GLU A 55 11.16 20.99 -29.84
CA GLU A 55 12.11 20.00 -30.32
C GLU A 55 11.41 18.67 -30.63
N ARG A 56 11.82 18.06 -31.75
CA ARG A 56 11.33 16.74 -32.15
C ARG A 56 12.09 15.65 -31.40
N VAL A 57 11.36 14.82 -30.66
CA VAL A 57 11.91 13.67 -29.95
C VAL A 57 11.39 12.38 -30.59
N THR A 58 12.29 11.42 -30.84
CA THR A 58 11.96 10.11 -31.42
C THR A 58 12.41 9.01 -30.47
N VAL A 59 11.51 8.08 -30.18
CA VAL A 59 11.76 6.90 -29.35
C VAL A 59 11.73 5.66 -30.22
N GLU A 60 12.77 4.83 -30.14
CA GLU A 60 12.90 3.55 -30.87
C GLU A 60 13.03 2.40 -29.88
N PHE A 61 12.17 1.41 -29.97
CA PHE A 61 12.23 0.20 -29.16
C PHE A 61 11.49 -0.97 -29.83
N ARG A 62 12.13 -2.14 -29.93
CA ARG A 62 11.54 -3.38 -30.48
C ARG A 62 10.82 -3.19 -31.82
N GLY A 63 11.47 -2.51 -32.75
CA GLY A 63 10.92 -2.25 -34.09
C GLY A 63 9.83 -1.18 -34.14
N GLN A 64 9.42 -0.63 -33.01
CA GLN A 64 8.56 0.54 -32.94
C GLN A 64 9.38 1.82 -33.01
N THR A 65 8.91 2.81 -33.80
CA THR A 65 9.50 4.15 -33.87
C THR A 65 8.38 5.16 -33.76
N HIS A 66 8.40 5.97 -32.72
CA HIS A 66 7.40 7.01 -32.47
C HIS A 66 8.08 8.36 -32.27
N SER A 67 7.49 9.41 -32.79
CA SER A 67 7.99 10.79 -32.64
C SER A 67 6.92 11.70 -32.07
N THR A 68 7.36 12.70 -31.30
CA THR A 68 6.53 13.78 -30.76
C THR A 68 7.31 15.08 -30.78
N GLN A 69 6.67 16.20 -30.46
CA GLN A 69 7.34 17.47 -30.20
C GLN A 69 7.20 17.83 -28.72
N ALA A 70 8.26 18.37 -28.13
CA ALA A 70 8.21 18.93 -26.79
C ALA A 70 7.29 20.16 -26.77
N ASP A 71 6.47 20.28 -25.72
CA ASP A 71 5.57 21.42 -25.53
C ASP A 71 6.32 22.71 -25.17
N ALA A 72 5.57 23.79 -24.92
CA ALA A 72 6.16 25.09 -24.56
C ALA A 72 6.92 25.07 -23.22
N GLN A 73 6.69 24.05 -22.37
CA GLN A 73 7.40 23.81 -21.12
C GLN A 73 8.55 22.78 -21.28
N GLY A 74 8.83 22.37 -22.53
CA GLY A 74 9.85 21.40 -22.89
C GLY A 74 9.48 19.95 -22.49
N GLN A 75 8.22 19.65 -22.15
CA GLN A 75 7.78 18.31 -21.81
C GLN A 75 7.37 17.54 -23.07
N TRP A 76 7.71 16.27 -23.11
CA TRP A 76 7.30 15.38 -24.19
C TRP A 76 6.87 14.01 -23.67
N LEU A 77 5.99 13.35 -24.39
CA LEU A 77 5.48 12.02 -24.10
C LEU A 77 5.25 11.26 -25.40
N VAL A 78 5.73 10.01 -25.44
CA VAL A 78 5.41 9.01 -26.45
C VAL A 78 4.78 7.83 -25.76
N LYS A 79 3.83 7.15 -26.39
CA LYS A 79 3.29 5.86 -25.96
C LYS A 79 3.65 4.78 -26.97
N LEU A 80 4.46 3.81 -26.55
CA LEU A 80 4.68 2.60 -27.33
C LEU A 80 3.43 1.74 -27.30
N ALA A 81 3.16 1.00 -28.37
CA ALA A 81 2.12 -0.03 -28.38
C ALA A 81 2.45 -1.15 -27.39
N PRO A 82 1.45 -1.95 -26.95
CA PRO A 82 1.67 -3.05 -26.02
C PRO A 82 2.82 -3.97 -26.44
N LEU A 83 3.65 -4.33 -25.46
CA LEU A 83 4.86 -5.12 -25.62
C LEU A 83 4.70 -6.51 -25.02
N ALA A 84 5.19 -7.55 -25.68
CA ALA A 84 5.33 -8.87 -25.09
C ALA A 84 6.51 -8.92 -24.10
N ALA A 85 6.44 -9.78 -23.08
CA ALA A 85 7.54 -9.98 -22.13
C ALA A 85 8.83 -10.47 -22.84
N GLY A 86 9.98 -10.06 -22.31
CA GLY A 86 11.29 -10.46 -22.84
C GLY A 86 12.39 -9.41 -22.62
N GLY A 87 13.44 -9.48 -23.40
CA GLY A 87 14.66 -8.68 -23.28
C GLY A 87 15.82 -9.49 -22.71
N PRO A 88 17.00 -8.88 -22.48
CA PRO A 88 17.23 -7.43 -22.53
C PRO A 88 17.43 -6.86 -23.94
N GLU A 89 17.06 -5.61 -24.12
CA GLU A 89 17.22 -4.83 -25.37
C GLU A 89 17.58 -3.37 -25.09
N GLN A 90 17.97 -2.63 -26.13
CA GLN A 90 18.24 -1.20 -26.06
C GLN A 90 16.99 -0.39 -26.38
N LEU A 91 16.71 0.65 -25.60
CA LEU A 91 15.74 1.70 -25.93
C LEU A 91 16.50 2.97 -26.28
N VAL A 92 16.20 3.54 -27.46
CA VAL A 92 16.91 4.72 -27.96
C VAL A 92 15.98 5.92 -28.00
N VAL A 93 16.41 7.03 -27.42
CA VAL A 93 15.70 8.33 -27.48
C VAL A 93 16.59 9.33 -28.22
N LYS A 94 16.10 9.81 -29.37
CA LYS A 94 16.81 10.74 -30.27
C LYS A 94 16.15 12.12 -30.25
N ALA A 95 16.95 13.14 -30.02
CA ALA A 95 16.60 14.55 -30.14
C ALA A 95 17.83 15.30 -30.66
N ALA A 96 18.21 16.46 -30.15
CA ALA A 96 19.51 17.12 -30.45
C ALA A 96 20.69 16.20 -30.01
N ASN A 97 20.54 15.48 -28.93
CA ASN A 97 21.44 14.40 -28.49
C ASN A 97 20.73 13.03 -28.62
N THR A 98 21.47 11.96 -28.38
CA THR A 98 20.93 10.59 -28.33
C THR A 98 21.20 9.97 -26.96
N SER A 99 20.13 9.50 -26.31
CA SER A 99 20.20 8.71 -25.09
C SER A 99 19.91 7.25 -25.40
N ILE A 100 20.81 6.34 -25.01
CA ILE A 100 20.66 4.89 -25.18
C ILE A 100 20.50 4.29 -23.79
N LEU A 101 19.37 3.62 -23.55
CA LEU A 101 19.08 2.91 -22.32
C LEU A 101 19.33 1.43 -22.56
N GLU A 102 20.34 0.89 -21.86
CA GLU A 102 20.81 -0.49 -22.01
C GLU A 102 20.04 -1.45 -21.10
N ASP A 103 20.04 -2.73 -21.45
CA ASP A 103 19.50 -3.83 -20.63
C ASP A 103 18.06 -3.57 -20.18
N VAL A 104 17.21 -3.10 -21.11
CA VAL A 104 15.78 -2.87 -20.86
C VAL A 104 15.01 -4.18 -21.00
N LEU A 105 14.28 -4.53 -19.98
CA LEU A 105 13.39 -5.69 -19.92
C LEU A 105 11.93 -5.27 -20.12
N VAL A 106 11.09 -6.19 -20.59
CA VAL A 106 9.64 -6.07 -20.60
C VAL A 106 9.04 -7.18 -19.74
N GLY A 107 8.19 -6.82 -18.78
CA GLY A 107 7.63 -7.79 -17.83
C GLY A 107 6.54 -7.18 -16.96
N GLU A 108 6.52 -7.54 -15.70
CA GLU A 108 5.55 -7.03 -14.72
C GLU A 108 6.17 -5.96 -13.83
N VAL A 109 5.55 -4.81 -13.71
CA VAL A 109 6.02 -3.71 -12.85
C VAL A 109 5.06 -3.51 -11.67
N TRP A 110 5.58 -3.59 -10.45
CA TRP A 110 4.82 -3.40 -9.22
C TRP A 110 5.39 -2.27 -8.38
N LEU A 111 4.49 -1.44 -7.85
CA LEU A 111 4.84 -0.38 -6.91
C LEU A 111 4.52 -0.80 -5.48
N GLY A 112 5.54 -0.88 -4.62
CA GLY A 112 5.39 -1.01 -3.18
C GLY A 112 5.37 0.36 -2.51
N SER A 113 4.37 0.62 -1.65
CA SER A 113 4.30 1.88 -0.91
C SER A 113 3.68 1.71 0.47
N GLY A 114 3.74 2.74 1.29
CA GLY A 114 3.19 2.76 2.64
C GLY A 114 4.20 3.15 3.72
N GLN A 115 4.19 2.40 4.85
CA GLN A 115 5.03 2.75 5.99
C GLN A 115 6.09 1.68 6.31
N SER A 116 6.41 1.51 7.59
CA SER A 116 7.59 0.76 8.08
C SER A 116 7.72 -0.68 7.59
N ASN A 117 6.62 -1.42 7.46
CA ASN A 117 6.69 -2.79 6.96
C ASN A 117 7.08 -2.86 5.48
N MET A 118 6.67 -1.87 4.69
CA MET A 118 7.11 -1.74 3.29
C MET A 118 8.50 -1.10 3.19
N ALA A 119 8.84 -0.16 4.07
CA ALA A 119 10.15 0.51 4.05
C ALA A 119 11.30 -0.35 4.61
N GLY A 120 10.97 -1.37 5.41
CA GLY A 120 11.96 -2.20 6.11
C GLY A 120 12.83 -3.01 5.15
N LEU A 121 14.15 -2.97 5.37
CA LEU A 121 15.13 -3.54 4.45
C LEU A 121 15.35 -5.04 4.67
N VAL A 122 15.65 -5.79 3.62
CA VAL A 122 16.04 -7.20 3.67
C VAL A 122 17.15 -7.42 4.70
N GLY A 123 18.21 -6.60 4.68
CA GLY A 123 19.33 -6.69 5.61
C GLY A 123 18.96 -6.60 7.08
N SER A 124 17.82 -5.96 7.39
CA SER A 124 17.33 -5.84 8.77
C SER A 124 16.55 -7.07 9.24
N TYR A 125 15.86 -7.78 8.32
CA TYR A 125 14.96 -8.89 8.65
C TYR A 125 15.58 -10.27 8.41
N GLN A 126 16.50 -10.42 7.46
CA GLN A 126 17.03 -11.72 7.02
C GLN A 126 17.66 -12.57 8.14
N LYS A 127 18.20 -11.96 9.22
CA LYS A 127 18.76 -12.73 10.35
C LYS A 127 17.71 -13.57 11.09
N ASN A 128 16.43 -13.18 11.05
CA ASN A 128 15.32 -13.84 11.74
C ASN A 128 14.27 -14.39 10.76
N ASP A 129 14.53 -14.33 9.45
CA ASP A 129 13.70 -14.88 8.38
C ASP A 129 14.59 -15.72 7.43
N PRO A 130 14.74 -17.03 7.70
CA PRO A 130 15.64 -17.89 6.93
C PRO A 130 15.28 -18.01 5.44
N LEU A 131 14.00 -17.94 5.09
CA LEU A 131 13.57 -17.99 3.69
C LEU A 131 13.95 -16.69 2.97
N LEU A 132 13.78 -15.55 3.61
CA LEU A 132 14.24 -14.26 3.10
C LEU A 132 15.75 -14.24 2.93
N ALA A 133 16.50 -14.76 3.93
CA ALA A 133 17.96 -14.86 3.86
C ALA A 133 18.41 -15.70 2.67
N LYS A 134 17.81 -16.88 2.48
CA LYS A 134 18.09 -17.77 1.35
C LYS A 134 17.79 -17.08 0.01
N ALA A 135 16.66 -16.43 -0.13
CA ALA A 135 16.30 -15.71 -1.34
C ALA A 135 17.26 -14.53 -1.60
N ALA A 136 17.58 -13.76 -0.58
CA ALA A 136 18.44 -12.57 -0.70
C ALA A 136 19.90 -12.89 -1.08
N ALA A 137 20.37 -14.09 -0.78
CA ALA A 137 21.72 -14.56 -1.15
C ALA A 137 21.88 -14.90 -2.63
N LEU A 138 20.80 -14.90 -3.41
CA LEU A 138 20.80 -15.22 -4.84
C LEU A 138 20.77 -13.97 -5.71
N SER A 139 21.27 -14.10 -6.94
CA SER A 139 21.10 -13.10 -8.00
C SER A 139 19.90 -13.46 -8.88
N TYR A 140 19.10 -12.46 -9.23
CA TYR A 140 17.93 -12.63 -10.12
C TYR A 140 18.08 -11.69 -11.32
N PRO A 141 18.67 -12.16 -12.44
CA PRO A 141 18.96 -11.31 -13.59
C PRO A 141 17.70 -10.73 -14.27
N LYS A 142 16.53 -11.27 -13.99
CA LYS A 142 15.24 -10.78 -14.50
C LYS A 142 14.42 -10.00 -13.45
N ILE A 143 14.94 -9.76 -12.24
CA ILE A 143 14.32 -8.88 -11.26
C ILE A 143 15.09 -7.57 -11.20
N ARG A 144 14.40 -6.45 -11.25
CA ARG A 144 14.98 -5.11 -11.17
C ARG A 144 14.36 -4.34 -10.01
N LEU A 145 15.17 -3.53 -9.36
CA LEU A 145 14.87 -2.83 -8.13
C LEU A 145 15.04 -1.32 -8.34
N LEU A 146 14.04 -0.51 -8.01
CA LEU A 146 14.12 0.94 -8.03
C LEU A 146 13.57 1.52 -6.73
N LYS A 147 14.37 2.31 -6.04
CA LYS A 147 13.92 3.09 -4.86
C LYS A 147 13.60 4.52 -5.27
N SER A 148 12.56 5.08 -4.71
CA SER A 148 12.27 6.50 -4.83
C SER A 148 13.49 7.34 -4.41
N GLY A 149 13.88 8.29 -5.28
CA GLY A 149 15.06 9.13 -5.08
C GLY A 149 16.40 8.49 -5.50
N ALA A 150 16.41 7.26 -6.01
CA ALA A 150 17.59 6.68 -6.65
C ALA A 150 17.79 7.25 -8.06
N ASN A 151 19.00 7.13 -8.59
CA ASN A 151 19.36 7.63 -9.92
C ASN A 151 18.93 6.70 -11.07
N GLY A 152 18.46 5.48 -10.76
CA GLY A 152 18.04 4.50 -11.76
C GLY A 152 17.79 3.12 -11.16
N TRP A 153 17.48 2.17 -12.04
CA TRP A 153 17.22 0.78 -11.70
C TRP A 153 18.51 0.00 -11.42
N GLU A 154 18.42 -0.93 -10.49
CA GLU A 154 19.50 -1.86 -10.13
C GLU A 154 19.05 -3.32 -10.40
N GLN A 155 19.98 -4.20 -10.75
CA GLN A 155 19.73 -5.63 -10.81
C GLN A 155 19.61 -6.20 -9.39
N ALA A 156 18.77 -7.22 -9.20
CA ALA A 156 18.62 -7.92 -7.94
C ALA A 156 19.82 -8.85 -7.67
N THR A 157 20.91 -8.28 -7.15
CA THR A 157 22.09 -8.98 -6.64
C THR A 157 22.04 -9.09 -5.12
N PRO A 158 22.78 -9.99 -4.47
CA PRO A 158 22.78 -10.08 -3.00
C PRO A 158 23.02 -8.75 -2.29
N GLU A 159 23.89 -7.90 -2.85
CA GLU A 159 24.19 -6.59 -2.30
C GLU A 159 22.98 -5.64 -2.42
N ASN A 160 22.34 -5.55 -3.59
CA ASN A 160 21.20 -4.69 -3.84
C ASN A 160 19.94 -5.19 -3.12
N ASN A 161 19.74 -6.52 -3.05
CA ASN A 161 18.66 -7.16 -2.31
C ASN A 161 18.70 -6.73 -0.84
N ALA A 162 19.88 -6.77 -0.19
CA ALA A 162 20.04 -6.41 1.22
C ALA A 162 19.57 -4.97 1.54
N ARG A 163 19.69 -4.06 0.57
CA ARG A 163 19.32 -2.64 0.68
C ARG A 163 17.91 -2.31 0.20
N PHE A 164 17.14 -3.30 -0.25
CA PHE A 164 15.80 -3.13 -0.78
C PHE A 164 14.72 -3.51 0.24
N SER A 165 13.44 -3.15 -0.04
CA SER A 165 12.28 -3.53 0.76
C SER A 165 12.16 -5.04 0.92
N ALA A 166 12.15 -5.53 2.15
CA ALA A 166 12.04 -6.96 2.44
C ALA A 166 10.72 -7.56 1.96
N LEU A 167 9.61 -6.86 2.22
CA LEU A 167 8.28 -7.28 1.80
C LEU A 167 8.15 -7.31 0.28
N LEU A 168 8.53 -6.22 -0.40
CA LEU A 168 8.39 -6.12 -1.85
C LEU A 168 9.36 -7.05 -2.59
N PHE A 169 10.58 -7.26 -2.06
CA PHE A 169 11.53 -8.21 -2.61
C PHE A 169 11.01 -9.64 -2.51
N ALA A 170 10.53 -10.06 -1.33
CA ALA A 170 9.95 -11.39 -1.15
C ALA A 170 8.73 -11.61 -2.06
N PHE A 171 7.86 -10.60 -2.19
CA PHE A 171 6.76 -10.61 -3.15
C PHE A 171 7.25 -10.81 -4.59
N GLY A 172 8.24 -10.03 -5.01
CA GLY A 172 8.76 -10.06 -6.38
C GLY A 172 9.44 -11.37 -6.74
N VAL A 173 10.16 -11.99 -5.80
CA VAL A 173 10.80 -13.30 -6.01
C VAL A 173 9.76 -14.39 -6.24
N VAL A 174 8.71 -14.44 -5.42
CA VAL A 174 7.62 -15.42 -5.59
C VAL A 174 6.87 -15.15 -6.88
N LEU A 175 6.51 -13.89 -7.15
CA LEU A 175 5.80 -13.52 -8.37
C LEU A 175 6.59 -13.90 -9.62
N HIS A 176 7.88 -13.55 -9.68
CA HIS A 176 8.75 -13.89 -10.81
C HIS A 176 8.78 -15.38 -11.09
N LYS A 177 8.88 -16.21 -10.04
CA LYS A 177 8.86 -17.66 -10.15
C LYS A 177 7.55 -18.18 -10.75
N GLU A 178 6.41 -17.60 -10.34
CA GLU A 178 5.10 -18.08 -10.74
C GLU A 178 4.67 -17.61 -12.15
N VAL A 179 5.02 -16.37 -12.54
CA VAL A 179 4.63 -15.82 -13.84
C VAL A 179 5.69 -16.00 -14.94
N ASP A 180 6.90 -16.41 -14.58
CA ASP A 180 8.07 -16.66 -15.45
C ASP A 180 8.36 -15.54 -16.46
N VAL A 181 8.24 -14.29 -16.03
CA VAL A 181 8.61 -13.10 -16.81
C VAL A 181 9.46 -12.15 -15.98
N PRO A 182 10.17 -11.19 -16.60
CA PRO A 182 10.87 -10.15 -15.85
C PRO A 182 9.96 -9.40 -14.90
N VAL A 183 10.48 -9.00 -13.72
CA VAL A 183 9.75 -8.26 -12.70
C VAL A 183 10.49 -7.00 -12.28
N GLY A 184 9.87 -5.85 -12.44
CA GLY A 184 10.34 -4.56 -11.93
C GLY A 184 9.63 -4.21 -10.62
N LEU A 185 10.40 -3.91 -9.59
CA LEU A 185 9.93 -3.54 -8.26
C LEU A 185 10.32 -2.11 -7.96
N MET A 186 9.33 -1.22 -7.88
CA MET A 186 9.52 0.17 -7.47
C MET A 186 9.07 0.34 -6.03
N VAL A 187 9.83 1.05 -5.19
CA VAL A 187 9.43 1.30 -3.80
C VAL A 187 9.52 2.78 -3.43
N GLY A 188 8.40 3.29 -2.88
CA GLY A 188 8.34 4.58 -2.22
C GLY A 188 7.59 4.42 -0.89
N ALA A 189 8.31 4.26 0.23
CA ALA A 189 7.73 4.01 1.54
C ALA A 189 8.54 4.68 2.66
N VAL A 190 7.87 5.18 3.71
CA VAL A 190 8.49 5.86 4.84
C VAL A 190 7.85 5.40 6.16
N GLY A 191 8.67 4.92 7.10
CA GLY A 191 8.21 4.39 8.37
C GLY A 191 7.45 5.38 9.25
N GLY A 192 6.36 4.93 9.89
CA GLY A 192 5.59 5.71 10.87
C GLY A 192 4.76 6.85 10.29
N THR A 193 4.43 6.80 9.00
CA THR A 193 3.70 7.85 8.29
C THR A 193 2.22 7.52 8.12
N PRO A 194 1.33 8.49 8.26
CA PRO A 194 -0.09 8.31 8.04
C PRO A 194 -0.46 8.34 6.55
N SER A 195 -1.60 7.74 6.20
CA SER A 195 -2.08 7.66 4.80
C SER A 195 -2.36 9.03 4.17
N GLY A 196 -2.71 10.05 4.97
CA GLY A 196 -2.92 11.41 4.48
C GLY A 196 -1.70 12.07 3.84
N ASN A 197 -0.48 11.63 4.17
CA ASN A 197 0.72 12.14 3.50
C ASN A 197 0.94 11.52 2.10
N TRP A 198 0.18 10.47 1.74
CA TRP A 198 0.36 9.70 0.52
C TRP A 198 -0.72 9.93 -0.55
N ILE A 199 -1.79 10.64 -0.23
CA ILE A 199 -2.81 11.03 -1.21
C ILE A 199 -2.34 12.26 -2.00
N SER A 200 -2.62 12.32 -3.31
CA SER A 200 -2.42 13.55 -4.08
C SER A 200 -3.20 14.71 -3.46
N PRO A 201 -2.60 15.89 -3.20
CA PRO A 201 -3.31 17.03 -2.64
C PRO A 201 -4.52 17.45 -3.48
N VAL A 202 -4.38 17.41 -4.82
CA VAL A 202 -5.46 17.72 -5.77
C VAL A 202 -6.59 16.69 -5.65
N ALA A 203 -6.24 15.40 -5.58
CA ALA A 203 -7.22 14.34 -5.43
C ALA A 203 -7.97 14.44 -4.10
N TYR A 204 -7.28 14.77 -2.99
CA TYR A 204 -7.93 14.98 -1.70
C TYR A 204 -8.93 16.13 -1.73
N GLN A 205 -8.55 17.28 -2.28
CA GLN A 205 -9.44 18.44 -2.39
C GLN A 205 -10.65 18.18 -3.28
N ALA A 206 -10.48 17.40 -4.34
CA ALA A 206 -11.56 17.06 -5.28
C ALA A 206 -12.46 15.92 -4.79
N ASP A 207 -12.03 15.12 -3.79
CA ASP A 207 -12.78 13.94 -3.33
C ASP A 207 -13.97 14.33 -2.45
N LYS A 208 -15.17 14.20 -3.03
CA LYS A 208 -16.44 14.58 -2.35
C LYS A 208 -16.67 13.81 -1.04
N ALA A 209 -16.27 12.53 -0.97
CA ALA A 209 -16.47 11.73 0.24
C ALA A 209 -15.59 12.22 1.39
N CYS A 210 -14.30 12.51 1.13
CA CYS A 210 -13.41 13.10 2.14
C CYS A 210 -13.90 14.46 2.62
N GLN A 211 -14.35 15.34 1.71
CA GLN A 211 -14.85 16.66 2.06
C GLN A 211 -16.16 16.56 2.88
N GLN A 212 -17.04 15.64 2.51
CA GLN A 212 -18.32 15.44 3.20
C GLN A 212 -18.13 14.92 4.64
N VAL A 213 -17.29 13.89 4.84
CA VAL A 213 -17.07 13.36 6.20
C VAL A 213 -16.34 14.35 7.09
N ALA A 214 -15.41 15.15 6.56
CA ALA A 214 -14.76 16.22 7.28
C ALA A 214 -15.77 17.33 7.69
N ALA A 215 -16.66 17.72 6.78
CA ALA A 215 -17.70 18.71 7.05
C ALA A 215 -18.74 18.20 8.08
N GLU A 216 -19.10 16.91 8.02
CA GLU A 216 -20.01 16.31 9.01
C GLU A 216 -19.35 16.28 10.39
N PHE A 217 -18.10 15.86 10.48
CA PHE A 217 -17.34 15.88 11.73
C PHE A 217 -17.20 17.30 12.30
N ALA A 218 -17.08 18.31 11.45
CA ALA A 218 -16.97 19.72 11.87
C ALA A 218 -18.20 20.22 12.65
N LYS A 219 -19.38 19.62 12.47
CA LYS A 219 -20.62 20.03 13.18
C LYS A 219 -20.56 19.78 14.69
N THR A 220 -19.77 18.81 15.12
CA THR A 220 -19.65 18.41 16.53
C THR A 220 -18.24 18.66 17.10
N TYR A 221 -17.27 19.03 16.25
CA TYR A 221 -15.88 19.26 16.66
C TYR A 221 -15.66 20.68 17.16
N SER A 222 -15.00 20.81 18.30
CA SER A 222 -14.55 22.10 18.82
C SER A 222 -13.02 22.17 18.89
N LEU A 223 -12.41 22.97 18.04
CA LEU A 223 -10.96 23.20 18.06
C LEU A 223 -10.51 23.79 19.41
N GLN A 224 -11.34 24.62 20.05
CA GLN A 224 -11.04 25.20 21.36
C GLN A 224 -10.95 24.11 22.44
N GLN A 225 -11.93 23.19 22.48
CA GLN A 225 -11.89 22.05 23.41
C GLN A 225 -10.70 21.12 23.13
N ALA A 226 -10.42 20.84 21.85
CA ALA A 226 -9.29 20.04 21.46
C ALA A 226 -7.95 20.68 21.89
N ARG A 227 -7.81 22.00 21.79
CA ARG A 227 -6.63 22.72 22.30
C ARG A 227 -6.52 22.66 23.82
N GLN A 228 -7.62 22.76 24.56
CA GLN A 228 -7.61 22.60 26.02
C GLN A 228 -7.17 21.18 26.42
N GLN A 229 -7.65 20.15 25.70
CA GLN A 229 -7.20 18.78 25.93
C GLN A 229 -5.72 18.59 25.59
N TYR A 230 -5.26 19.18 24.48
CA TYR A 230 -3.84 19.13 24.08
C TYR A 230 -2.89 19.67 25.15
N VAL A 231 -3.25 20.74 25.86
CA VAL A 231 -2.43 21.27 26.97
C VAL A 231 -2.28 20.23 28.08
N LYS A 232 -3.34 19.47 28.41
CA LYS A 232 -3.28 18.39 29.39
C LYS A 232 -2.43 17.22 28.89
N ASP A 233 -2.61 16.84 27.62
CA ASP A 233 -1.85 15.76 26.98
C ASP A 233 -0.35 16.11 26.90
N LEU A 234 -0.02 17.38 26.64
CA LEU A 234 1.36 17.87 26.61
C LEU A 234 2.02 17.74 27.97
N ALA A 235 1.34 18.18 29.05
CA ALA A 235 1.84 18.05 30.41
C ALA A 235 2.03 16.57 30.83
N ALA A 236 1.12 15.68 30.41
CA ALA A 236 1.26 14.24 30.63
C ALA A 236 2.44 13.66 29.85
N TRP A 237 2.62 14.08 28.59
CA TRP A 237 3.74 13.67 27.76
C TRP A 237 5.09 14.11 28.34
N GLU A 238 5.23 15.33 28.82
CA GLU A 238 6.47 15.82 29.46
C GLU A 238 6.88 14.96 30.67
N LYS A 239 5.90 14.59 31.52
CA LYS A 239 6.12 13.66 32.63
C LYS A 239 6.57 12.27 32.14
N ALA A 240 5.93 11.77 31.06
CA ALA A 240 6.29 10.47 30.49
C ALA A 240 7.69 10.49 29.86
N VAL A 241 8.10 11.59 29.21
CA VAL A 241 9.46 11.79 28.70
C VAL A 241 10.49 11.78 29.83
N ALA A 242 10.22 12.52 30.91
CA ALA A 242 11.10 12.55 32.06
C ALA A 242 11.31 11.14 32.67
N LYS A 243 10.21 10.37 32.80
CA LYS A 243 10.25 8.99 33.28
C LYS A 243 11.04 8.08 32.33
N ALA A 244 10.82 8.20 31.01
CA ALA A 244 11.53 7.40 30.01
C ALA A 244 13.04 7.68 30.04
N LYS A 245 13.44 8.94 30.13
CA LYS A 245 14.86 9.33 30.28
C LYS A 245 15.51 8.74 31.53
N GLN A 246 14.85 8.78 32.69
CA GLN A 246 15.34 8.17 33.94
C GLN A 246 15.50 6.64 33.80
N ALA A 247 14.60 5.99 33.04
CA ALA A 247 14.62 4.55 32.83
C ALA A 247 15.53 4.11 31.67
N GLY A 248 16.20 5.02 30.94
CA GLY A 248 16.94 4.69 29.71
C GLY A 248 16.05 4.11 28.58
N ALA A 249 14.75 4.37 28.65
CA ALA A 249 13.78 3.86 27.70
C ALA A 249 13.54 4.86 26.55
N ARG A 250 12.95 4.36 25.46
CA ARG A 250 12.58 5.21 24.32
C ARG A 250 11.55 6.26 24.75
N GLU A 251 11.83 7.53 24.42
CA GLU A 251 10.90 8.63 24.69
C GLU A 251 9.60 8.46 23.91
N PRO A 252 8.43 8.70 24.54
CA PRO A 252 7.16 8.70 23.87
C PRO A 252 7.08 9.83 22.84
N ARG A 253 6.34 9.61 21.76
CA ARG A 253 6.14 10.61 20.71
C ARG A 253 5.27 11.77 21.26
N LYS A 254 5.68 13.01 20.94
CA LYS A 254 4.88 14.22 21.29
C LYS A 254 3.50 14.14 20.67
N PRO A 255 2.41 14.45 21.41
CA PRO A 255 1.07 14.55 20.83
C PRO A 255 1.04 15.62 19.71
N PRO A 256 0.29 15.43 18.64
CA PRO A 256 0.16 16.42 17.57
C PRO A 256 -0.72 17.60 18.02
N GLU A 257 -0.41 18.79 17.54
CA GLU A 257 -1.28 19.95 17.76
C GLU A 257 -2.63 19.77 17.08
N PRO A 258 -3.74 20.12 17.73
CA PRO A 258 -5.07 20.07 17.14
C PRO A 258 -5.18 20.96 15.90
N ARG A 259 -5.88 20.45 14.89
CA ARG A 259 -6.14 21.12 13.63
C ARG A 259 -7.66 21.13 13.35
N ASN A 260 -8.09 21.90 12.38
CA ASN A 260 -9.47 21.87 11.92
C ASN A 260 -9.80 20.54 11.22
N PRO A 261 -11.09 20.15 11.16
CA PRO A 261 -11.52 19.02 10.33
C PRO A 261 -11.07 19.18 8.88
N GLY A 262 -10.58 18.08 8.29
CA GLY A 262 -10.00 18.06 6.95
C GLY A 262 -8.51 18.43 6.88
N GLU A 263 -7.92 18.97 7.94
CA GLU A 263 -6.48 19.27 7.99
C GLU A 263 -5.65 18.08 8.52
N CYS A 264 -4.37 18.03 8.13
CA CYS A 264 -3.46 16.97 8.55
C CYS A 264 -2.78 17.30 9.88
N LEU A 265 -2.84 16.38 10.85
CA LEU A 265 -2.20 16.49 12.17
C LEU A 265 -0.68 16.28 12.12
N ARG A 266 -0.14 15.63 11.11
CA ARG A 266 1.27 15.27 11.00
C ARG A 266 1.79 15.46 9.58
N GLY A 267 2.68 16.42 9.40
CA GLY A 267 3.15 16.81 8.07
C GLY A 267 2.06 17.50 7.25
N GLU A 268 2.12 17.37 5.95
CA GLU A 268 1.17 17.96 5.01
C GLU A 268 0.50 16.88 4.17
N ILE A 269 -0.74 17.12 3.76
CA ILE A 269 -1.46 16.24 2.83
C ILE A 269 -0.61 16.11 1.56
N GLY A 270 -0.31 14.87 1.19
CA GLY A 270 0.40 14.55 -0.04
C GLY A 270 1.90 14.83 -0.08
N SER A 271 2.52 15.25 1.03
CA SER A 271 3.96 15.54 1.04
C SER A 271 4.83 14.35 0.62
N LEU A 272 4.46 13.14 1.03
CA LEU A 272 5.17 11.91 0.63
C LEU A 272 4.75 11.40 -0.75
N TYR A 273 3.50 11.63 -1.16
CA TYR A 273 3.07 11.39 -2.52
C TYR A 273 3.94 12.18 -3.53
N GLN A 274 4.08 13.47 -3.32
CA GLN A 274 4.88 14.34 -4.20
C GLN A 274 6.35 13.90 -4.29
N ARG A 275 6.92 13.48 -3.15
CA ARG A 275 8.33 13.11 -3.07
C ARG A 275 8.62 11.70 -3.57
N HIS A 276 7.73 10.73 -3.30
CA HIS A 276 8.06 9.31 -3.45
C HIS A 276 7.21 8.58 -4.50
N ILE A 277 6.07 9.14 -4.92
CA ILE A 277 5.15 8.50 -5.86
C ILE A 277 5.09 9.25 -7.18
N ARG A 278 4.90 10.57 -7.12
CA ARG A 278 4.80 11.44 -8.30
C ARG A 278 5.95 11.27 -9.31
N PRO A 279 7.23 11.07 -8.88
CA PRO A 279 8.34 10.86 -9.81
C PRO A 279 8.25 9.59 -10.66
N PHE A 280 7.45 8.60 -10.27
CA PHE A 280 7.23 7.38 -11.04
C PHE A 280 6.15 7.53 -12.13
N ILE A 281 5.28 8.52 -12.02
CA ILE A 281 4.14 8.72 -12.93
C ILE A 281 4.60 9.40 -14.22
N PRO A 282 4.18 8.89 -15.39
CA PRO A 282 3.21 7.83 -15.67
C PRO A 282 3.81 6.45 -16.03
N HIS A 283 4.96 6.04 -15.44
CA HIS A 283 5.54 4.72 -15.73
C HIS A 283 4.48 3.62 -15.53
N ALA A 284 4.20 2.84 -16.59
CA ALA A 284 3.13 1.86 -16.55
C ALA A 284 3.42 0.77 -15.51
N ILE A 285 2.40 0.40 -14.73
CA ILE A 285 2.50 -0.61 -13.65
C ILE A 285 1.40 -1.68 -13.78
N ARG A 286 1.67 -2.90 -13.35
CA ARG A 286 0.63 -3.92 -13.17
C ARG A 286 -0.28 -3.57 -12.00
N GLY A 287 0.29 -3.08 -10.90
CA GLY A 287 -0.47 -2.75 -9.71
C GLY A 287 0.37 -2.22 -8.56
N VAL A 288 -0.28 -2.01 -7.44
CA VAL A 288 0.29 -1.49 -6.19
C VAL A 288 0.20 -2.54 -5.10
N LEU A 289 1.26 -2.67 -4.29
CA LEU A 289 1.25 -3.35 -3.00
C LEU A 289 1.45 -2.31 -1.89
N TRP A 290 0.40 -2.09 -1.11
CA TRP A 290 0.34 -1.07 -0.06
C TRP A 290 0.42 -1.67 1.33
N ASP A 291 1.27 -1.14 2.20
CA ASP A 291 1.37 -1.57 3.60
C ASP A 291 1.40 -0.35 4.54
N GLN A 292 0.22 0.05 5.03
CA GLN A 292 0.04 1.16 5.96
C GLN A 292 -1.29 1.00 6.71
N GLY A 293 -1.39 1.51 7.93
CA GLY A 293 -2.61 1.51 8.73
C GLY A 293 -2.40 1.86 10.19
N GLU A 294 -1.26 1.48 10.79
CA GLU A 294 -0.97 1.72 12.20
C GLU A 294 -0.91 3.21 12.57
N SER A 295 -0.53 4.07 11.62
CA SER A 295 -0.48 5.53 11.83
C SER A 295 -1.80 6.24 11.48
N GLY A 296 -2.84 5.51 11.08
CA GLY A 296 -4.13 6.05 10.65
C GLY A 296 -4.03 7.01 9.46
N THR A 297 -5.02 7.87 9.32
CA THR A 297 -5.06 8.90 8.27
C THR A 297 -4.25 10.14 8.64
N ALA A 298 -4.23 10.50 9.92
CA ALA A 298 -3.83 11.79 10.47
C ALA A 298 -4.59 12.99 9.86
N ILE A 299 -5.71 12.78 9.20
CA ILE A 299 -6.61 13.87 8.77
C ILE A 299 -7.78 13.92 9.73
N VAL A 300 -8.00 15.08 10.33
CA VAL A 300 -9.04 15.27 11.34
C VAL A 300 -10.43 15.03 10.74
N GLY A 301 -11.18 14.09 11.32
CA GLY A 301 -12.56 13.77 10.89
C GLY A 301 -12.65 12.91 9.63
N VAL A 302 -11.54 12.42 9.07
CA VAL A 302 -11.57 11.52 7.90
C VAL A 302 -11.07 10.14 8.30
N ASP A 303 -11.90 9.13 8.17
CA ASP A 303 -11.59 7.75 8.49
C ASP A 303 -10.74 7.05 7.40
N GLN A 304 -10.16 5.90 7.76
CA GLN A 304 -9.25 5.16 6.87
C GLN A 304 -9.96 4.59 5.63
N PHE A 305 -11.22 4.16 5.72
CA PHE A 305 -11.98 3.64 4.58
C PHE A 305 -12.18 4.73 3.53
N THR A 306 -12.67 5.90 3.97
CA THR A 306 -12.92 7.06 3.11
C THR A 306 -11.64 7.54 2.44
N LEU A 307 -10.57 7.72 3.24
CA LEU A 307 -9.30 8.20 2.70
C LEU A 307 -8.63 7.21 1.74
N MET A 308 -8.67 5.90 2.04
CA MET A 308 -8.12 4.88 1.13
C MET A 308 -8.83 4.87 -0.21
N GLY A 309 -10.16 5.02 -0.22
CA GLY A 309 -10.91 5.15 -1.47
C GLY A 309 -10.47 6.35 -2.31
N ALA A 310 -10.30 7.51 -1.66
CA ALA A 310 -9.82 8.72 -2.31
C ALA A 310 -8.37 8.57 -2.83
N LEU A 311 -7.48 7.98 -2.03
CA LEU A 311 -6.09 7.71 -2.41
C LEU A 311 -6.01 6.81 -3.65
N ILE A 312 -6.74 5.70 -3.66
CA ILE A 312 -6.77 4.75 -4.76
C ILE A 312 -7.29 5.41 -6.05
N ARG A 313 -8.42 6.12 -5.97
CA ARG A 313 -8.97 6.86 -7.11
C ARG A 313 -7.99 7.92 -7.63
N GLY A 314 -7.39 8.69 -6.72
CA GLY A 314 -6.43 9.74 -7.06
C GLY A 314 -5.18 9.19 -7.76
N TRP A 315 -4.59 8.11 -7.26
CA TRP A 315 -3.44 7.48 -7.93
C TRP A 315 -3.81 6.93 -9.30
N ARG A 316 -4.95 6.25 -9.45
CA ARG A 316 -5.42 5.77 -10.77
C ARG A 316 -5.64 6.90 -11.76
N GLN A 317 -6.22 8.02 -11.31
CA GLN A 317 -6.40 9.21 -12.13
C GLN A 317 -5.05 9.82 -12.55
N ASP A 318 -4.11 9.97 -11.62
CA ASP A 318 -2.79 10.56 -11.90
C ASP A 318 -1.95 9.67 -12.84
N TRP A 319 -2.09 8.34 -12.76
CA TRP A 319 -1.45 7.41 -13.70
C TRP A 319 -2.06 7.40 -15.09
N GLY A 320 -3.38 7.60 -15.19
CA GLY A 320 -4.10 7.63 -16.47
C GLY A 320 -4.08 6.30 -17.24
N GLN A 321 -3.91 5.16 -16.54
CA GLN A 321 -3.90 3.81 -17.14
C GLN A 321 -5.12 2.96 -16.75
N GLY A 322 -6.18 3.56 -16.19
CA GLY A 322 -7.39 2.87 -15.74
C GLY A 322 -7.26 2.28 -14.33
N ASP A 323 -8.17 1.36 -14.00
CA ASP A 323 -8.33 0.79 -12.65
C ASP A 323 -7.37 -0.38 -12.40
N PHE A 324 -6.09 -0.09 -12.29
CA PHE A 324 -5.10 -1.11 -11.94
C PHE A 324 -5.35 -1.71 -10.54
N PRO A 325 -4.97 -2.98 -10.31
CA PRO A 325 -5.10 -3.65 -9.03
C PRO A 325 -4.38 -2.90 -7.91
N PHE A 326 -5.08 -2.71 -6.78
CA PHE A 326 -4.52 -2.11 -5.57
C PHE A 326 -4.59 -3.13 -4.43
N LEU A 327 -3.48 -3.80 -4.15
CA LEU A 327 -3.37 -4.75 -3.06
C LEU A 327 -2.94 -4.02 -1.79
N TYR A 328 -3.51 -4.39 -0.65
CA TYR A 328 -3.10 -3.79 0.63
C TYR A 328 -3.05 -4.82 1.75
N VAL A 329 -2.10 -4.63 2.66
CA VAL A 329 -1.90 -5.52 3.81
C VAL A 329 -2.87 -5.14 4.93
N GLN A 330 -3.55 -6.13 5.52
CA GLN A 330 -4.45 -5.91 6.66
C GLN A 330 -3.71 -5.38 7.89
N LYS A 331 -4.26 -4.37 8.55
CA LYS A 331 -3.76 -3.82 9.82
C LYS A 331 -4.81 -3.91 10.92
N PRO A 332 -4.40 -4.10 12.18
CA PRO A 332 -3.03 -4.41 12.61
C PRO A 332 -2.58 -5.75 12.05
N SER A 333 -1.28 -5.85 11.77
CA SER A 333 -0.66 -7.08 11.28
C SER A 333 -0.38 -8.05 12.42
N GLY A 334 -0.38 -9.36 12.09
CA GLY A 334 -0.05 -10.41 13.06
C GLY A 334 -1.14 -10.71 14.09
N GLY A 335 -0.82 -11.53 15.08
CA GLY A 335 -1.63 -11.77 16.26
C GLY A 335 -2.61 -12.93 16.20
N GLY A 336 -2.70 -13.70 15.09
CA GLY A 336 -3.42 -14.95 15.00
C GLY A 336 -2.52 -16.20 15.10
N CYS A 337 -3.10 -17.40 15.26
CA CYS A 337 -2.34 -18.64 15.25
C CYS A 337 -2.08 -19.14 13.81
N ALA A 338 -1.06 -20.00 13.65
CA ALA A 338 -0.72 -20.60 12.37
C ALA A 338 -1.69 -21.71 11.98
N TRP A 339 -1.86 -21.89 10.67
CA TRP A 339 -2.50 -23.07 10.10
C TRP A 339 -1.67 -24.33 10.36
N ASP A 340 -0.38 -24.29 10.03
CA ASP A 340 0.58 -25.38 10.32
C ASP A 340 1.96 -24.77 10.59
N TYR A 341 2.56 -25.07 11.73
CA TYR A 341 3.91 -24.62 12.07
C TYR A 341 5.01 -25.25 11.20
N ARG A 342 4.69 -26.33 10.47
CA ARG A 342 5.61 -26.94 9.47
C ARG A 342 5.56 -26.22 8.11
N ASP A 343 4.50 -25.45 7.85
CA ASP A 343 4.43 -24.62 6.65
C ASP A 343 5.42 -23.47 6.76
N ALA A 344 6.31 -23.33 5.76
CA ALA A 344 7.35 -22.32 5.74
C ALA A 344 6.79 -20.88 5.77
N VAL A 345 5.59 -20.64 5.23
CA VAL A 345 4.92 -19.32 5.23
C VAL A 345 4.44 -18.94 6.62
N THR A 346 3.92 -19.89 7.42
CA THR A 346 3.32 -19.62 8.73
C THR A 346 4.19 -20.08 9.91
N SER A 347 5.42 -20.58 9.66
CA SER A 347 6.30 -21.15 10.69
C SER A 347 6.68 -20.19 11.82
N GLN A 348 6.59 -18.88 11.59
CA GLN A 348 6.89 -17.85 12.60
C GLN A 348 5.63 -17.21 13.21
N ALA A 349 4.45 -17.80 13.01
CA ALA A 349 3.21 -17.32 13.61
C ALA A 349 3.22 -17.47 15.13
N ASN A 350 2.25 -16.83 15.79
CA ASN A 350 2.00 -17.04 17.20
C ASN A 350 1.69 -18.51 17.47
N LYS A 351 2.04 -18.97 18.67
CA LYS A 351 1.51 -20.22 19.18
C LYS A 351 0.02 -20.06 19.45
N PHE A 352 -0.74 -21.16 19.30
CA PHE A 352 -2.12 -21.19 19.74
C PHE A 352 -2.18 -21.01 21.27
N GLU A 353 -3.08 -20.16 21.73
CA GLU A 353 -3.26 -19.86 23.14
C GLU A 353 -4.70 -20.18 23.58
N PRO A 354 -4.92 -20.52 24.86
CA PRO A 354 -6.27 -20.64 25.41
C PRO A 354 -7.07 -19.36 25.25
N LEU A 355 -8.40 -19.48 25.21
CA LEU A 355 -9.28 -18.32 25.25
C LEU A 355 -9.00 -17.46 26.50
N PRO A 356 -8.90 -16.13 26.37
CA PRO A 356 -8.80 -15.27 27.54
C PRO A 356 -10.05 -15.34 28.40
N ALA A 357 -9.93 -15.05 29.69
CA ALA A 357 -11.04 -15.15 30.64
C ALA A 357 -12.27 -14.33 30.23
N THR A 358 -12.07 -13.22 29.54
CA THR A 358 -13.13 -12.34 29.05
C THR A 358 -13.00 -12.12 27.54
N VAL A 359 -14.15 -11.98 26.87
CA VAL A 359 -14.17 -11.59 25.46
C VAL A 359 -13.64 -10.17 25.31
N PRO A 360 -12.73 -9.89 24.35
CA PRO A 360 -12.19 -8.55 24.15
C PRO A 360 -13.29 -7.51 23.90
N ALA A 361 -13.10 -6.31 24.45
CA ALA A 361 -14.03 -5.18 24.30
C ALA A 361 -14.11 -4.70 22.83
N THR A 362 -15.21 -4.04 22.50
CA THR A 362 -15.54 -3.58 21.14
C THR A 362 -14.41 -2.88 20.41
N PRO A 363 -13.70 -1.87 20.98
CA PRO A 363 -12.67 -1.16 20.23
C PRO A 363 -11.54 -2.03 19.70
N SER A 364 -11.28 -3.19 20.32
CA SER A 364 -10.14 -4.03 20.01
C SER A 364 -10.13 -4.60 18.56
N GLY A 365 -11.31 -4.84 17.98
CA GLY A 365 -11.45 -5.41 16.63
C GLY A 365 -11.69 -4.38 15.52
N LEU A 366 -12.00 -3.11 15.85
CA LEU A 366 -12.45 -2.11 14.88
C LEU A 366 -11.46 -1.84 13.74
N PHE A 367 -10.15 -1.86 14.01
CA PHE A 367 -9.14 -1.69 12.97
C PHE A 367 -9.17 -2.78 11.92
N ARG A 368 -9.42 -4.05 12.33
CA ARG A 368 -9.51 -5.18 11.38
C ARG A 368 -10.76 -5.07 10.53
N GLU A 369 -11.89 -4.75 11.14
CA GLU A 369 -13.16 -4.52 10.45
C GLU A 369 -13.02 -3.42 9.40
N LEU A 370 -12.42 -2.30 9.76
CA LEU A 370 -12.21 -1.18 8.86
C LEU A 370 -11.36 -1.57 7.63
N HIS A 371 -10.30 -2.36 7.84
CA HIS A 371 -9.48 -2.85 6.74
C HIS A 371 -10.22 -3.87 5.86
N ILE A 372 -11.06 -4.74 6.42
CA ILE A 372 -11.92 -5.64 5.64
C ILE A 372 -12.87 -4.83 4.75
N ARG A 373 -13.45 -3.73 5.27
CA ARG A 373 -14.33 -2.85 4.48
C ARG A 373 -13.64 -2.19 3.30
N ILE A 374 -12.34 -1.92 3.35
CA ILE A 374 -11.57 -1.33 2.23
C ILE A 374 -11.66 -2.20 0.95
N MET A 375 -11.88 -3.51 1.07
CA MET A 375 -12.14 -4.40 -0.09
C MET A 375 -13.38 -4.02 -0.91
N GLN A 376 -14.27 -3.18 -0.39
CA GLN A 376 -15.45 -2.68 -1.12
C GLN A 376 -15.08 -1.66 -2.20
N HIS A 377 -13.88 -1.07 -2.16
CA HIS A 377 -13.42 -0.22 -3.25
C HIS A 377 -13.10 -1.07 -4.49
N PRO A 378 -13.44 -0.60 -5.71
CA PRO A 378 -13.23 -1.38 -6.94
C PRO A 378 -11.76 -1.80 -7.14
N HIS A 379 -11.55 -3.02 -7.65
CA HIS A 379 -10.24 -3.58 -7.99
C HIS A 379 -9.21 -3.48 -6.83
N THR A 380 -9.69 -3.67 -5.58
CA THR A 380 -8.83 -3.79 -4.39
C THR A 380 -8.86 -5.21 -3.85
N ALA A 381 -7.74 -5.64 -3.28
CA ALA A 381 -7.66 -6.93 -2.62
C ALA A 381 -6.79 -6.85 -1.36
N MET A 382 -7.26 -7.45 -0.26
CA MET A 382 -6.57 -7.43 1.02
C MET A 382 -5.62 -8.63 1.16
N VAL A 383 -4.41 -8.37 1.61
CA VAL A 383 -3.47 -9.42 2.02
C VAL A 383 -3.69 -9.69 3.51
N SER A 384 -4.32 -10.81 3.83
CA SER A 384 -4.49 -11.27 5.21
C SER A 384 -3.14 -11.72 5.78
N CYS A 385 -2.80 -11.27 6.98
CA CYS A 385 -1.48 -11.49 7.59
C CYS A 385 -1.52 -11.83 9.08
N SER A 386 -2.71 -12.08 9.65
CA SER A 386 -2.86 -12.35 11.09
C SER A 386 -2.10 -13.60 11.57
N ASP A 387 -1.88 -14.55 10.69
CA ASP A 387 -1.17 -15.82 10.93
C ASP A 387 0.33 -15.78 10.52
N LEU A 388 0.91 -14.63 10.25
CA LEU A 388 2.28 -14.48 9.74
C LEU A 388 3.29 -13.99 10.79
N GLY A 389 2.92 -13.91 12.03
CA GLY A 389 3.79 -13.52 13.13
C GLY A 389 3.21 -12.40 14.01
N PRO A 390 3.73 -12.27 15.25
CA PRO A 390 3.29 -11.25 16.20
C PRO A 390 3.79 -9.85 15.83
N ASP A 391 3.32 -8.87 16.59
CA ASP A 391 3.77 -7.50 16.63
C ASP A 391 3.44 -6.62 15.41
N THR A 392 3.74 -5.34 15.57
CA THR A 392 3.58 -4.31 14.52
C THR A 392 4.54 -4.53 13.35
N HIS A 393 5.72 -5.11 13.61
CA HIS A 393 6.75 -5.39 12.61
C HIS A 393 7.14 -6.88 12.61
N PRO A 394 6.25 -7.77 12.15
CA PRO A 394 6.57 -9.19 12.10
C PRO A 394 7.84 -9.46 11.30
N VAL A 395 8.67 -10.35 11.81
CA VAL A 395 9.94 -10.69 11.15
C VAL A 395 9.75 -11.47 9.86
N ASN A 396 8.67 -12.22 9.73
CA ASN A 396 8.30 -13.09 8.61
C ASN A 396 7.96 -12.30 7.33
N LYS A 397 8.92 -11.61 6.73
CA LYS A 397 8.72 -10.86 5.48
C LYS A 397 8.58 -11.78 4.27
N SER A 398 9.21 -12.94 4.29
CA SER A 398 9.01 -13.99 3.28
C SER A 398 7.57 -14.49 3.24
N GLY A 399 6.94 -14.74 4.39
CA GLY A 399 5.53 -15.11 4.47
C GLY A 399 4.60 -14.01 3.97
N TYR A 400 4.84 -12.76 4.33
CA TYR A 400 4.09 -11.61 3.81
C TYR A 400 4.19 -11.50 2.29
N GLY A 401 5.41 -11.60 1.74
CA GLY A 401 5.64 -11.56 0.30
C GLY A 401 4.95 -12.70 -0.44
N THR A 402 5.02 -13.91 0.10
CA THR A 402 4.34 -15.10 -0.45
C THR A 402 2.82 -14.92 -0.44
N ARG A 403 2.25 -14.45 0.67
CA ARG A 403 0.82 -14.19 0.78
C ARG A 403 0.36 -13.08 -0.17
N ALA A 404 1.14 -12.01 -0.31
CA ALA A 404 0.86 -10.92 -1.25
C ALA A 404 0.94 -11.40 -2.72
N ALA A 405 1.92 -12.23 -3.07
CA ALA A 405 2.02 -12.81 -4.40
C ALA A 405 0.81 -13.72 -4.72
N ARG A 406 0.36 -14.54 -3.75
CA ARG A 406 -0.86 -15.34 -3.90
C ARG A 406 -2.09 -14.46 -4.19
N VAL A 407 -2.25 -13.36 -3.46
CA VAL A 407 -3.34 -12.41 -3.71
C VAL A 407 -3.20 -11.75 -5.09
N ALA A 408 -1.99 -11.38 -5.51
CA ALA A 408 -1.74 -10.84 -6.84
C ALA A 408 -2.12 -11.83 -7.93
N LEU A 409 -1.70 -13.10 -7.82
CA LEU A 409 -2.00 -14.15 -8.80
C LEU A 409 -3.51 -14.34 -9.00
N GLY A 410 -4.30 -14.34 -7.93
CA GLY A 410 -5.75 -14.41 -8.06
C GLY A 410 -6.40 -13.12 -8.53
N ALA A 411 -6.07 -11.97 -7.92
CA ALA A 411 -6.75 -10.70 -8.14
C ALA A 411 -6.28 -9.95 -9.41
N ALA A 412 -4.98 -10.01 -9.75
CA ALA A 412 -4.41 -9.27 -10.88
C ALA A 412 -4.14 -10.14 -12.11
N TYR A 413 -3.93 -11.45 -11.93
CA TYR A 413 -3.66 -12.38 -13.03
C TYR A 413 -4.80 -13.38 -13.30
N GLY A 414 -5.85 -13.36 -12.48
CA GLY A 414 -7.07 -14.17 -12.70
C GLY A 414 -6.90 -15.67 -12.44
N TRP A 415 -5.87 -16.08 -11.70
CA TRP A 415 -5.66 -17.47 -11.34
C TRP A 415 -6.80 -17.98 -10.45
N LYS A 416 -7.25 -19.21 -10.69
CA LYS A 416 -8.35 -19.83 -9.93
C LYS A 416 -7.84 -20.49 -8.65
N ILE A 417 -7.33 -19.67 -7.73
CA ILE A 417 -6.79 -20.07 -6.42
C ILE A 417 -7.49 -19.29 -5.30
N ALA A 418 -7.57 -19.89 -4.12
CA ALA A 418 -8.07 -19.19 -2.93
C ALA A 418 -7.08 -18.08 -2.54
N ILE A 419 -7.55 -16.86 -2.44
CA ILE A 419 -6.76 -15.69 -2.00
C ILE A 419 -7.19 -15.16 -0.63
N TYR A 420 -8.36 -15.57 -0.16
CA TYR A 420 -8.90 -15.24 1.16
C TYR A 420 -9.24 -16.51 1.94
N GLY A 421 -9.16 -16.41 3.26
CA GLY A 421 -9.79 -17.36 4.18
C GLY A 421 -11.29 -17.12 4.34
N PRO A 422 -11.97 -17.92 5.16
CA PRO A 422 -13.40 -17.78 5.40
C PRO A 422 -13.76 -16.35 5.80
N THR A 423 -14.69 -15.77 5.07
CA THR A 423 -15.16 -14.39 5.29
C THR A 423 -16.64 -14.42 5.61
N TYR A 424 -17.05 -13.77 6.70
CA TYR A 424 -18.45 -13.70 7.11
C TYR A 424 -19.35 -13.25 5.95
N ARG A 425 -20.47 -13.99 5.75
CA ARG A 425 -21.46 -13.71 4.73
C ARG A 425 -22.81 -13.32 5.34
N SER A 426 -23.32 -14.16 6.25
CA SER A 426 -24.61 -13.95 6.90
C SER A 426 -24.70 -14.81 8.16
N HIS A 427 -25.71 -14.57 8.99
CA HIS A 427 -26.04 -15.44 10.11
C HIS A 427 -27.56 -15.58 10.24
N GLN A 428 -27.98 -16.61 10.96
CA GLN A 428 -29.37 -16.88 11.32
C GLN A 428 -29.43 -17.38 12.75
N VAL A 429 -30.27 -16.79 13.56
CA VAL A 429 -30.59 -17.30 14.90
C VAL A 429 -31.60 -18.44 14.78
N ILE A 430 -31.31 -19.57 15.39
CA ILE A 430 -32.13 -20.80 15.39
C ILE A 430 -32.29 -21.24 16.84
N GLY A 431 -33.37 -20.80 17.50
CA GLY A 431 -33.55 -21.05 18.93
C GLY A 431 -32.45 -20.46 19.77
N ASN A 432 -31.69 -21.29 20.48
CA ASN A 432 -30.56 -20.88 21.32
C ASN A 432 -29.18 -20.93 20.60
N THR A 433 -29.17 -21.11 19.28
CA THR A 433 -27.97 -21.23 18.48
C THR A 433 -27.93 -20.18 17.39
N VAL A 434 -26.72 -19.89 16.85
CA VAL A 434 -26.51 -19.00 15.70
C VAL A 434 -25.76 -19.80 14.63
N ARG A 435 -26.36 -19.92 13.43
CA ARG A 435 -25.70 -20.45 12.25
C ARG A 435 -25.00 -19.31 11.52
N VAL A 436 -23.69 -19.36 11.41
CA VAL A 436 -22.87 -18.39 10.67
C VAL A 436 -22.44 -19.00 9.34
N GLN A 437 -22.72 -18.31 8.24
CA GLN A 437 -22.34 -18.70 6.89
C GLN A 437 -21.12 -17.91 6.43
N PHE A 438 -20.23 -18.59 5.70
CA PHE A 438 -19.00 -17.99 5.17
C PHE A 438 -18.95 -18.06 3.65
N SER A 439 -18.30 -17.07 3.05
CA SER A 439 -17.73 -17.11 1.70
C SER A 439 -16.23 -17.47 1.77
N HIS A 440 -15.62 -17.76 0.63
CA HIS A 440 -14.19 -18.13 0.52
C HIS A 440 -13.80 -19.39 1.32
N VAL A 441 -14.72 -20.32 1.45
CA VAL A 441 -14.48 -21.57 2.16
C VAL A 441 -13.60 -22.57 1.38
N SER A 442 -13.47 -22.36 0.05
CA SER A 442 -12.66 -23.18 -0.85
C SER A 442 -13.00 -24.67 -0.79
N GLN A 443 -12.06 -25.53 -0.37
CA GLN A 443 -12.27 -26.97 -0.22
C GLN A 443 -13.05 -27.35 1.08
N GLY A 444 -13.49 -26.36 1.85
CA GLY A 444 -14.23 -26.49 3.10
C GLY A 444 -13.58 -25.76 4.27
N LEU A 445 -14.32 -25.67 5.37
CA LEU A 445 -13.85 -25.12 6.63
C LEU A 445 -13.01 -26.16 7.40
N ALA A 446 -12.05 -25.69 8.17
CA ALA A 446 -11.24 -26.49 9.08
C ALA A 446 -10.75 -25.68 10.27
N TYR A 447 -10.29 -26.37 11.32
CA TYR A 447 -9.57 -25.75 12.43
C TYR A 447 -8.34 -26.57 12.81
N ARG A 448 -7.37 -25.93 13.51
CA ARG A 448 -6.09 -26.52 13.91
C ARG A 448 -5.73 -26.14 15.34
N HIS A 449 -4.76 -26.84 15.91
CA HIS A 449 -4.07 -26.54 17.17
C HIS A 449 -4.91 -26.68 18.46
N ALA A 450 -6.17 -27.13 18.37
CA ALA A 450 -7.02 -27.47 19.51
C ALA A 450 -7.92 -28.62 19.15
N GLU A 451 -8.54 -29.26 20.16
CA GLU A 451 -9.51 -30.31 19.96
C GLU A 451 -10.87 -29.80 19.47
N GLN A 452 -11.09 -28.48 19.59
CA GLN A 452 -12.34 -27.80 19.24
C GLN A 452 -12.07 -26.52 18.45
N LEU A 453 -13.11 -26.05 17.75
CA LEU A 453 -13.13 -24.76 17.09
C LEU A 453 -13.33 -23.64 18.14
N HIS A 454 -12.39 -22.69 18.20
CA HIS A 454 -12.37 -21.58 19.12
C HIS A 454 -12.49 -20.22 18.41
N GLY A 455 -12.85 -19.19 19.18
CA GLY A 455 -12.81 -17.82 18.73
C GLY A 455 -14.18 -17.17 18.51
N PHE A 456 -15.26 -17.92 18.70
CA PHE A 456 -16.62 -17.39 18.64
C PHE A 456 -17.08 -16.92 20.02
N ALA A 457 -17.88 -15.84 20.01
CA ALA A 457 -18.56 -15.34 21.19
C ALA A 457 -19.99 -14.91 20.85
N LEU A 458 -20.92 -15.13 21.77
CA LEU A 458 -22.32 -14.73 21.66
C LEU A 458 -22.68 -13.70 22.73
N ALA A 459 -23.65 -12.83 22.42
CA ALA A 459 -24.30 -11.94 23.36
C ALA A 459 -25.83 -12.00 23.20
N GLY A 460 -26.55 -11.82 24.31
CA GLY A 460 -27.97 -11.56 24.36
C GLY A 460 -28.28 -10.06 24.31
N GLU A 461 -29.54 -9.69 24.67
CA GLU A 461 -29.99 -8.27 24.75
C GLU A 461 -29.22 -7.47 25.83
N ASP A 462 -28.60 -8.14 26.79
CA ASP A 462 -27.72 -7.53 27.81
C ASP A 462 -26.39 -7.00 27.24
N GLN A 463 -26.09 -7.32 25.96
CA GLN A 463 -24.87 -6.93 25.25
C GLN A 463 -23.58 -7.48 25.87
N VAL A 464 -23.67 -8.49 26.75
CA VAL A 464 -22.53 -9.12 27.39
C VAL A 464 -22.07 -10.33 26.57
N PHE A 465 -20.87 -10.25 26.01
CA PHE A 465 -20.30 -11.35 25.22
C PHE A 465 -19.71 -12.44 26.11
N HIS A 466 -20.07 -13.69 25.80
CA HIS A 466 -19.52 -14.90 26.38
C HIS A 466 -18.90 -15.76 25.29
N TRP A 467 -17.78 -16.44 25.60
CA TRP A 467 -17.21 -17.44 24.71
C TRP A 467 -18.23 -18.54 24.45
N ALA A 468 -18.29 -18.97 23.21
CA ALA A 468 -19.30 -19.92 22.73
C ALA A 468 -18.64 -21.16 22.14
N ASP A 469 -19.33 -22.29 22.26
CA ASP A 469 -19.01 -23.52 21.56
C ASP A 469 -19.35 -23.36 20.08
N ALA A 470 -18.52 -23.92 19.21
CA ALA A 470 -18.66 -23.80 17.77
C ALA A 470 -18.40 -25.11 17.07
N GLN A 471 -19.24 -25.47 16.10
CA GLN A 471 -19.13 -26.68 15.31
C GLN A 471 -19.27 -26.39 13.83
N ILE A 472 -18.36 -26.95 13.01
CA ILE A 472 -18.43 -26.84 11.56
C ILE A 472 -19.53 -27.74 11.01
N GLU A 473 -20.42 -27.17 10.19
CA GLU A 473 -21.46 -27.89 9.44
C GLU A 473 -21.41 -27.45 7.96
N GLY A 474 -20.70 -28.20 7.14
CA GLY A 474 -20.45 -27.85 5.74
C GLY A 474 -19.71 -26.51 5.62
N ASP A 475 -20.32 -25.56 4.93
CA ASP A 475 -19.77 -24.21 4.73
C ASP A 475 -20.23 -23.20 5.82
N SER A 476 -20.77 -23.69 6.90
CA SER A 476 -21.25 -22.90 8.04
C SER A 476 -20.68 -23.36 9.37
N VAL A 477 -20.81 -22.52 10.37
CA VAL A 477 -20.49 -22.85 11.77
C VAL A 477 -21.73 -22.61 12.60
N LEU A 478 -22.12 -23.64 13.37
CA LEU A 478 -23.17 -23.55 14.38
C LEU A 478 -22.53 -23.13 15.71
N VAL A 479 -23.04 -22.06 16.31
CA VAL A 479 -22.48 -21.43 17.51
C VAL A 479 -23.52 -21.45 18.62
N SER A 480 -23.16 -21.88 19.84
CA SER A 480 -24.06 -21.93 20.99
C SER A 480 -23.32 -21.57 22.29
N CYS A 481 -24.07 -21.05 23.27
CA CYS A 481 -23.53 -20.75 24.59
C CYS A 481 -24.63 -20.94 25.66
N PRO A 482 -24.45 -21.80 26.66
CA PRO A 482 -25.45 -22.00 27.73
C PRO A 482 -25.74 -20.71 28.52
N LYS A 483 -24.80 -19.78 28.59
CA LYS A 483 -24.98 -18.47 29.25
C LYS A 483 -25.78 -17.47 28.41
N VAL A 484 -26.03 -17.77 27.13
CA VAL A 484 -26.74 -16.89 26.19
C VAL A 484 -27.88 -17.69 25.52
N PRO A 485 -28.98 -18.01 26.25
CA PRO A 485 -30.07 -18.80 25.71
C PRO A 485 -30.87 -18.14 24.60
N GLN A 486 -30.75 -16.81 24.47
CA GLN A 486 -31.37 -15.99 23.42
C GLN A 486 -30.33 -15.09 22.76
N PRO A 487 -29.49 -15.64 21.84
CA PRO A 487 -28.44 -14.89 21.20
C PRO A 487 -29.01 -13.85 20.23
N VAL A 488 -28.46 -12.63 20.27
CA VAL A 488 -28.78 -11.53 19.32
C VAL A 488 -27.57 -11.10 18.51
N ALA A 489 -26.35 -11.44 18.98
CA ALA A 489 -25.12 -11.06 18.30
C ALA A 489 -24.06 -12.17 18.38
N VAL A 490 -23.25 -12.27 17.33
CA VAL A 490 -22.11 -13.17 17.25
C VAL A 490 -20.85 -12.42 16.81
N ARG A 491 -19.71 -12.77 17.42
CA ARG A 491 -18.38 -12.28 17.04
C ARG A 491 -17.44 -13.45 16.80
N TYR A 492 -16.48 -13.27 15.89
CA TYR A 492 -15.36 -14.19 15.71
C TYR A 492 -14.02 -13.44 15.64
N ALA A 493 -12.98 -13.97 16.33
CA ALA A 493 -11.63 -13.42 16.33
C ALA A 493 -11.58 -11.91 16.64
N TRP A 494 -12.54 -11.42 17.43
CA TRP A 494 -12.74 -10.00 17.70
C TRP A 494 -11.75 -9.50 18.74
N GLY A 495 -10.57 -9.07 18.26
CA GLY A 495 -9.48 -8.58 19.09
C GLY A 495 -8.37 -7.95 18.26
N ALA A 496 -7.53 -7.14 18.89
CA ALA A 496 -6.33 -6.59 18.28
C ALA A 496 -5.37 -7.74 17.90
N THR A 497 -5.21 -8.70 18.79
CA THR A 497 -4.59 -10.01 18.54
C THR A 497 -5.59 -11.11 18.89
N HIS A 498 -5.48 -12.27 18.25
CA HIS A 498 -6.40 -13.40 18.46
C HIS A 498 -5.71 -14.78 18.33
N PRO A 499 -4.63 -15.04 19.07
CA PRO A 499 -3.89 -16.32 18.99
C PRO A 499 -4.72 -17.54 19.43
N TRP A 500 -5.90 -17.30 19.98
CA TRP A 500 -6.91 -18.25 20.39
C TRP A 500 -7.97 -18.57 19.32
N ALA A 501 -7.95 -17.91 18.18
CA ALA A 501 -8.87 -18.16 17.06
C ALA A 501 -8.23 -19.11 16.05
N ASN A 502 -8.96 -20.16 15.63
CA ASN A 502 -8.38 -21.24 14.85
C ASN A 502 -9.23 -21.73 13.66
N LEU A 503 -10.16 -20.91 13.15
CA LEU A 503 -10.91 -21.22 11.93
C LEU A 503 -10.08 -20.84 10.68
N PHE A 504 -9.99 -21.78 9.75
CA PHE A 504 -9.32 -21.66 8.45
C PHE A 504 -10.18 -22.30 7.35
N ASN A 505 -9.83 -22.05 6.09
CA ASN A 505 -10.22 -22.94 5.02
C ASN A 505 -9.16 -24.05 4.82
N GLN A 506 -9.49 -25.06 4.01
CA GLN A 506 -8.57 -26.17 3.72
C GLN A 506 -7.31 -25.74 2.94
N ASP A 507 -7.29 -24.55 2.34
CA ASP A 507 -6.08 -23.94 1.73
C ASP A 507 -5.14 -23.34 2.78
N GLY A 508 -5.46 -23.40 4.07
CA GLY A 508 -4.66 -22.86 5.17
C GLY A 508 -4.73 -21.36 5.32
N LEU A 509 -5.77 -20.69 4.79
CA LEU A 509 -5.97 -19.27 4.94
C LEU A 509 -6.89 -18.98 6.14
N PRO A 510 -6.50 -18.04 7.05
CA PRO A 510 -7.25 -17.77 8.26
C PRO A 510 -8.57 -17.08 7.99
N ALA A 511 -9.60 -17.42 8.76
CA ALA A 511 -10.86 -16.70 8.72
C ALA A 511 -10.69 -15.25 9.18
N LEU A 512 -11.39 -14.34 8.52
CA LEU A 512 -11.38 -12.92 8.87
C LEU A 512 -12.25 -12.67 10.11
N ALA A 513 -11.78 -11.78 10.97
CA ALA A 513 -12.54 -11.33 12.13
C ALA A 513 -13.82 -10.64 11.71
N PHE A 514 -14.90 -10.84 12.45
CA PHE A 514 -16.17 -10.16 12.21
C PHE A 514 -16.97 -9.97 13.51
N ARG A 515 -17.95 -9.09 13.44
CA ARG A 515 -19.04 -8.93 14.39
C ARG A 515 -20.37 -8.71 13.66
N THR A 516 -21.47 -8.99 14.34
CA THR A 516 -22.83 -8.71 13.81
C THR A 516 -23.55 -7.59 14.57
N ASP A 517 -22.98 -7.18 15.68
CA ASP A 517 -23.46 -6.07 16.51
C ASP A 517 -22.94 -4.71 16.02
N THR A 518 -23.51 -3.63 16.58
CA THR A 518 -23.13 -2.23 16.29
C THR A 518 -22.70 -1.46 17.54
N TRP A 519 -22.66 -2.11 18.72
CA TRP A 519 -22.31 -1.50 19.99
C TRP A 519 -20.89 -1.80 20.47
#